data_b4f48cfff74d9ef97035c056a85ab278
#
_entry.id   b4f48cfff74d9ef97035c056a85ab278
#
_cell.length_a   1.000
_cell.length_b   1.000
_cell.length_c   1.000
_cell.angle_alpha   90.00
_cell.angle_beta   90.00
_cell.angle_gamma   90.00
#
_symmetry.space_group_name_H-M   'P 1'
#
loop_
_entity.id
_entity.type
_entity.pdbx_description
1 polymer ?
#
loop_
_entity_poly.entity_id
_entity_poly.type
_entity_poly.pdbx_seq_one_letter_code
_entity_poly.pdbx_strand_id
1 'polypeptide(L)'
;VYGHEITNTARITKMNMILAGDGHSNIEMKDSLANPIDGTSTYTDENGVVHHNGFDIVLANMPYSQKTKYGKLYDLPSTNGDSICVQHCMKAINSASANGRMALVVPEGFLFRKDLTKTREYLLKNCQLQSIISLPQGVFLPYTGVKTDIIYATKVNQKIKDSERNKSFWYFDVKSDGYTLDNHRRKLDTPSDLSKYEEYRKFDKDQVENMLKVGFEIIPFDKVHRNSNILVGSRYREQKAIISNYDIVTIGDVATLVSGYGFPVALQGQAGTIPFYKVGDMNLSGNEIEMHDSRNYVSIEIAQERKWI
;
A
#
# COMPACT_ATOMS: atom_id res chain seq x y z
N VAL A 1 -6.23 -23.62 8.85
CA VAL A 1 -6.21 -22.14 8.67
C VAL A 1 -6.52 -21.48 10.00
N TYR A 2 -5.86 -20.33 10.30
CA TYR A 2 -6.07 -19.51 11.48
C TYR A 2 -6.54 -18.12 11.05
N GLY A 3 -7.47 -17.52 11.80
CA GLY A 3 -7.94 -16.18 11.50
C GLY A 3 -8.59 -15.52 12.71
N HIS A 4 -8.47 -14.20 12.76
CA HIS A 4 -9.15 -13.36 13.75
C HIS A 4 -10.07 -12.38 13.04
N GLU A 5 -11.24 -12.17 13.58
CA GLU A 5 -12.22 -11.20 13.13
C GLU A 5 -12.89 -10.58 14.36
N ILE A 6 -12.93 -9.26 14.42
CA ILE A 6 -13.40 -8.52 15.59
C ILE A 6 -14.95 -8.51 15.73
N THR A 7 -15.65 -8.79 14.63
CA THR A 7 -17.11 -8.70 14.54
C THR A 7 -17.78 -10.08 14.47
N ASN A 8 -19.11 -10.09 14.47
CA ASN A 8 -19.89 -11.30 14.24
C ASN A 8 -19.63 -11.96 12.87
N THR A 9 -18.96 -11.28 11.95
CA THR A 9 -18.49 -11.85 10.68
C THR A 9 -17.58 -13.06 10.90
N ALA A 10 -16.94 -13.18 12.07
CA ALA A 10 -16.19 -14.37 12.48
C ALA A 10 -17.00 -15.67 12.31
N ARG A 11 -18.30 -15.64 12.60
CA ARG A 11 -19.19 -16.80 12.45
C ARG A 11 -19.39 -17.17 10.98
N ILE A 12 -19.59 -16.16 10.12
CA ILE A 12 -19.73 -16.34 8.67
C ILE A 12 -18.43 -16.88 8.09
N THR A 13 -17.29 -16.30 8.48
CA THR A 13 -15.96 -16.77 8.08
C THR A 13 -15.76 -18.23 8.46
N LYS A 14 -16.10 -18.60 9.71
CA LYS A 14 -16.01 -19.98 10.18
C LYS A 14 -16.86 -20.94 9.34
N MET A 15 -18.10 -20.55 9.02
CA MET A 15 -18.96 -21.33 8.13
C MET A 15 -18.33 -21.52 6.74
N ASN A 16 -17.81 -20.46 6.15
CA ASN A 16 -17.16 -20.51 4.83
C ASN A 16 -15.95 -21.45 4.85
N MET A 17 -15.14 -21.42 5.91
CA MET A 17 -13.99 -22.32 6.05
C MET A 17 -14.42 -23.78 6.17
N ILE A 18 -15.49 -24.08 6.92
CA ILE A 18 -16.06 -25.42 7.01
C ILE A 18 -16.55 -25.89 5.64
N LEU A 19 -17.27 -25.04 4.90
CA LEU A 19 -17.75 -25.34 3.54
C LEU A 19 -16.61 -25.56 2.54
N ALA A 20 -15.47 -24.89 2.77
CA ALA A 20 -14.25 -25.06 1.96
C ALA A 20 -13.42 -26.30 2.35
N GLY A 21 -13.89 -27.10 3.32
CA GLY A 21 -13.23 -28.34 3.74
C GLY A 21 -12.24 -28.20 4.92
N ASP A 22 -12.10 -27.00 5.51
CA ASP A 22 -11.33 -26.78 6.74
C ASP A 22 -12.20 -26.97 7.98
N GLY A 23 -12.57 -28.24 8.27
CA GLY A 23 -13.57 -28.63 9.26
C GLY A 23 -13.28 -28.23 10.72
N HIS A 24 -12.06 -27.80 11.04
CA HIS A 24 -11.62 -27.41 12.37
C HIS A 24 -11.04 -26.00 12.38
N SER A 25 -11.69 -25.06 11.70
CA SER A 25 -11.17 -23.72 11.54
C SER A 25 -10.89 -23.03 12.89
N ASN A 26 -9.66 -22.58 13.08
CA ASN A 26 -9.23 -21.76 14.21
C ASN A 26 -9.56 -20.28 13.93
N ILE A 27 -10.80 -19.99 13.59
CA ILE A 27 -11.31 -18.64 13.44
C ILE A 27 -11.85 -18.17 14.78
N GLU A 28 -11.24 -17.13 15.34
CA GLU A 28 -11.60 -16.57 16.64
C GLU A 28 -12.20 -15.17 16.48
N MET A 29 -13.20 -14.85 17.32
CA MET A 29 -13.68 -13.48 17.43
C MET A 29 -12.74 -12.69 18.34
N LYS A 30 -11.72 -12.05 17.76
CA LYS A 30 -10.63 -11.43 18.49
C LYS A 30 -10.03 -10.26 17.70
N ASP A 31 -9.57 -9.24 18.41
CA ASP A 31 -8.80 -8.15 17.81
C ASP A 31 -7.34 -8.58 17.65
N SER A 32 -6.93 -8.82 16.39
CA SER A 32 -5.57 -9.22 16.06
C SER A 32 -4.53 -8.20 16.49
N LEU A 33 -4.82 -6.90 16.32
CA LEU A 33 -3.87 -5.83 16.61
C LEU A 33 -3.65 -5.63 18.11
N ALA A 34 -4.64 -5.98 18.93
CA ALA A 34 -4.53 -5.95 20.39
C ALA A 34 -3.70 -7.11 20.94
N ASN A 35 -3.57 -8.19 20.19
CA ASN A 35 -2.90 -9.43 20.59
C ASN A 35 -1.96 -9.91 19.48
N PRO A 36 -0.85 -9.19 19.24
CA PRO A 36 0.07 -9.55 18.17
C PRO A 36 0.70 -10.92 18.43
N ILE A 37 0.70 -11.77 17.40
CA ILE A 37 1.38 -13.05 17.43
C ILE A 37 2.88 -12.79 17.23
N ASP A 38 3.70 -13.37 18.08
CA ASP A 38 5.15 -13.30 17.95
C ASP A 38 5.69 -14.58 17.32
N GLY A 39 5.91 -14.54 16.02
CA GLY A 39 6.46 -15.65 15.25
C GLY A 39 7.92 -16.03 15.58
N THR A 40 8.58 -15.24 16.44
CA THR A 40 9.91 -15.59 16.97
C THR A 40 9.85 -16.42 18.24
N SER A 41 8.73 -16.40 18.94
CA SER A 41 8.53 -17.13 20.18
C SER A 41 8.25 -18.62 19.94
N THR A 42 8.57 -19.44 20.93
CA THR A 42 8.36 -20.89 20.92
C THR A 42 7.56 -21.32 22.13
N TYR A 43 6.92 -22.47 22.01
CA TYR A 43 6.34 -23.18 23.15
C TYR A 43 6.70 -24.67 23.04
N THR A 44 6.69 -25.34 24.18
CA THR A 44 6.93 -26.80 24.25
C THR A 44 5.61 -27.50 24.56
N ASP A 45 5.22 -28.48 23.77
CA ASP A 45 4.02 -29.28 24.02
C ASP A 45 4.21 -30.28 25.17
N GLU A 46 3.15 -31.02 25.51
CA GLU A 46 3.12 -32.04 26.55
C GLU A 46 4.06 -33.21 26.28
N ASN A 47 4.48 -33.41 25.01
CA ASN A 47 5.43 -34.45 24.60
C ASN A 47 6.88 -33.96 24.59
N GLY A 48 7.14 -32.70 24.98
CA GLY A 48 8.46 -32.10 24.96
C GLY A 48 8.93 -31.59 23.61
N VAL A 49 8.02 -31.52 22.59
CA VAL A 49 8.35 -31.01 21.27
C VAL A 49 8.24 -29.50 21.24
N VAL A 50 9.29 -28.84 20.72
CA VAL A 50 9.34 -27.37 20.59
C VAL A 50 8.62 -26.97 19.30
N HIS A 51 7.64 -26.10 19.43
CA HIS A 51 6.89 -25.49 18.35
C HIS A 51 7.12 -23.99 18.28
N HIS A 52 6.97 -23.39 17.10
CA HIS A 52 7.02 -21.95 16.90
C HIS A 52 5.61 -21.37 16.81
N ASN A 53 5.40 -20.20 17.40
CA ASN A 53 4.09 -19.54 17.46
C ASN A 53 3.66 -18.86 16.15
N GLY A 54 4.54 -18.71 15.17
CA GLY A 54 4.23 -18.01 13.93
C GLY A 54 3.62 -18.92 12.86
N PHE A 55 3.28 -18.29 11.74
CA PHE A 55 2.71 -18.93 10.56
C PHE A 55 3.70 -18.97 9.41
N ASP A 56 3.65 -20.04 8.61
CA ASP A 56 4.45 -20.13 7.38
C ASP A 56 3.93 -19.20 6.30
N ILE A 57 2.60 -18.97 6.28
CA ILE A 57 1.92 -18.13 5.29
C ILE A 57 0.99 -17.16 6.01
N VAL A 58 1.14 -15.87 5.72
CA VAL A 58 0.27 -14.80 6.19
C VAL A 58 -0.39 -14.13 5.00
N LEU A 59 -1.72 -14.14 4.94
CA LEU A 59 -2.51 -13.46 3.92
C LEU A 59 -3.43 -12.45 4.61
N ALA A 60 -3.40 -11.20 4.16
CA ALA A 60 -4.27 -10.17 4.74
C ALA A 60 -4.76 -9.17 3.69
N ASN A 61 -6.06 -8.87 3.77
CA ASN A 61 -6.68 -7.70 3.18
C ASN A 61 -7.17 -6.83 4.35
N MET A 62 -6.38 -5.84 4.72
CA MET A 62 -6.61 -5.05 5.93
C MET A 62 -7.45 -3.81 5.66
N PRO A 63 -8.14 -3.26 6.68
CA PRO A 63 -8.85 -2.01 6.53
C PRO A 63 -7.86 -0.87 6.25
N TYR A 64 -8.15 -0.06 5.21
CA TYR A 64 -7.24 0.99 4.74
C TYR A 64 -7.38 2.29 5.54
N SER A 65 -6.24 2.97 5.75
CA SER A 65 -6.14 4.35 6.27
C SER A 65 -6.85 4.58 7.62
N GLN A 66 -7.05 3.55 8.41
CA GLN A 66 -7.66 3.67 9.73
C GLN A 66 -6.62 4.08 10.79
N LYS A 67 -7.09 4.66 11.89
CA LYS A 67 -6.26 4.90 13.07
C LYS A 67 -6.37 3.73 14.04
N THR A 68 -5.27 3.41 14.71
CA THR A 68 -5.23 2.39 15.75
C THR A 68 -4.66 2.93 17.06
N LYS A 69 -5.16 2.40 18.19
CA LYS A 69 -4.62 2.68 19.54
C LYS A 69 -3.51 1.70 19.96
N TYR A 70 -3.31 0.65 19.21
CA TYR A 70 -2.40 -0.45 19.56
C TYR A 70 -0.95 -0.24 19.08
N GLY A 71 -0.66 0.90 18.50
CA GLY A 71 0.66 1.16 17.89
C GLY A 71 1.86 0.96 18.81
N LYS A 72 1.67 1.11 20.14
CA LYS A 72 2.75 0.88 21.13
C LYS A 72 3.15 -0.59 21.32
N LEU A 73 2.37 -1.53 20.80
CA LEU A 73 2.65 -2.97 20.85
C LEU A 73 3.58 -3.43 19.70
N TYR A 74 4.00 -2.52 18.84
CA TYR A 74 4.79 -2.80 17.65
C TYR A 74 6.12 -2.06 17.67
N ASP A 75 7.09 -2.56 16.93
CA ASP A 75 8.48 -2.06 16.94
C ASP A 75 8.61 -0.62 16.45
N LEU A 76 7.76 -0.21 15.50
CA LEU A 76 7.61 1.18 15.07
C LEU A 76 6.25 1.71 15.55
N PRO A 77 6.21 2.34 16.74
CA PRO A 77 4.97 2.88 17.27
C PRO A 77 4.32 3.89 16.30
N SER A 78 3.04 3.68 16.00
CA SER A 78 2.30 4.54 15.08
C SER A 78 0.80 4.52 15.41
N THR A 79 0.10 5.59 15.11
CA THR A 79 -1.37 5.62 15.08
C THR A 79 -1.93 5.28 13.71
N ASN A 80 -1.09 5.16 12.69
CA ASN A 80 -1.48 4.81 11.33
C ASN A 80 -1.70 3.30 11.22
N GLY A 81 -2.93 2.89 10.91
CA GLY A 81 -3.33 1.49 10.82
C GLY A 81 -2.59 0.72 9.72
N ASP A 82 -2.31 1.35 8.57
CA ASP A 82 -1.60 0.71 7.48
C ASP A 82 -0.19 0.27 7.94
N SER A 83 0.51 1.15 8.70
CA SER A 83 1.80 0.83 9.29
C SER A 83 1.72 -0.34 10.27
N ILE A 84 0.74 -0.31 11.16
CA ILE A 84 0.62 -1.31 12.22
C ILE A 84 0.18 -2.66 11.66
N CYS A 85 -0.72 -2.69 10.68
CA CYS A 85 -1.14 -3.94 10.04
C CYS A 85 0.02 -4.62 9.30
N VAL A 86 0.85 -3.88 8.59
CA VAL A 86 2.04 -4.44 7.93
C VAL A 86 2.99 -5.03 8.97
N GLN A 87 3.29 -4.32 10.05
CA GLN A 87 4.13 -4.81 11.14
C GLN A 87 3.52 -6.06 11.81
N HIS A 88 2.20 -6.07 12.01
CA HIS A 88 1.47 -7.22 12.57
C HIS A 88 1.69 -8.48 11.73
N CYS A 89 1.47 -8.37 10.42
CA CYS A 89 1.67 -9.50 9.51
C CYS A 89 3.13 -9.97 9.48
N MET A 90 4.09 -9.05 9.46
CA MET A 90 5.52 -9.38 9.52
C MET A 90 5.89 -10.12 10.81
N LYS A 91 5.34 -9.66 11.95
CA LYS A 91 5.57 -10.26 13.27
C LYS A 91 4.97 -11.66 13.38
N ALA A 92 3.84 -11.90 12.72
CA ALA A 92 3.14 -13.19 12.74
C ALA A 92 3.83 -14.30 11.91
N ILE A 93 4.79 -13.95 11.04
CA ILE A 93 5.52 -14.96 10.27
C ILE A 93 6.47 -15.75 11.18
N ASN A 94 6.42 -17.06 11.09
CA ASN A 94 7.35 -17.95 11.79
C ASN A 94 8.79 -17.68 11.35
N SER A 95 9.65 -17.29 12.28
CA SER A 95 11.06 -16.95 12.02
C SER A 95 11.93 -18.17 11.73
N ALA A 96 11.53 -19.36 12.16
CA ALA A 96 12.23 -20.61 11.89
C ALA A 96 11.82 -21.24 10.57
N SER A 97 10.70 -20.82 9.97
CA SER A 97 10.24 -21.35 8.68
C SER A 97 11.17 -20.89 7.56
N ALA A 98 11.73 -21.85 6.83
CA ALA A 98 12.51 -21.58 5.62
C ALA A 98 11.67 -20.93 4.50
N ASN A 99 10.34 -21.06 4.57
CA ASN A 99 9.37 -20.60 3.56
C ASN A 99 8.39 -19.56 4.10
N GLY A 100 8.70 -18.95 5.24
CA GLY A 100 7.85 -17.92 5.83
C GLY A 100 7.59 -16.76 4.88
N ARG A 101 6.33 -16.53 4.50
CA ARG A 101 5.95 -15.55 3.49
C ARG A 101 4.62 -14.88 3.78
N MET A 102 4.42 -13.69 3.19
CA MET A 102 3.17 -12.95 3.30
C MET A 102 2.74 -12.36 1.97
N ALA A 103 1.43 -12.23 1.79
CA ALA A 103 0.84 -11.41 0.74
C ALA A 103 -0.22 -10.50 1.36
N LEU A 104 -0.02 -9.20 1.20
CA LEU A 104 -0.81 -8.16 1.86
C LEU A 104 -1.42 -7.23 0.82
N VAL A 105 -2.73 -7.01 0.90
CA VAL A 105 -3.38 -5.94 0.13
C VAL A 105 -3.23 -4.64 0.93
N VAL A 106 -2.60 -3.65 0.31
CA VAL A 106 -2.38 -2.33 0.90
C VAL A 106 -2.92 -1.23 -0.01
N PRO A 107 -3.31 -0.06 0.52
CA PRO A 107 -3.61 1.08 -0.33
C PRO A 107 -2.31 1.56 -1.03
N GLU A 108 -2.40 2.01 -2.28
CA GLU A 108 -1.23 2.49 -3.05
C GLU A 108 -0.44 3.56 -2.28
N GLY A 109 -1.13 4.37 -1.46
CA GLY A 109 -0.50 5.35 -0.58
C GLY A 109 0.57 4.78 0.34
N PHE A 110 0.46 3.51 0.75
CA PHE A 110 1.49 2.83 1.54
C PHE A 110 2.83 2.81 0.80
N LEU A 111 2.82 2.68 -0.51
CA LEU A 111 4.02 2.53 -1.33
C LEU A 111 4.82 3.83 -1.49
N PHE A 112 4.21 5.02 -1.26
CA PHE A 112 4.89 6.30 -1.53
C PHE A 112 4.74 7.40 -0.47
N ARG A 113 3.74 7.35 0.42
CA ARG A 113 3.53 8.40 1.42
C ARG A 113 4.75 8.58 2.32
N LYS A 114 5.11 9.84 2.60
CA LYS A 114 6.29 10.21 3.40
C LYS A 114 6.18 9.74 4.86
N ASP A 115 5.00 9.80 5.45
CA ASP A 115 4.74 9.35 6.84
C ASP A 115 4.92 7.85 7.02
N LEU A 116 4.90 7.06 5.95
CA LEU A 116 5.09 5.60 5.95
C LEU A 116 6.49 5.15 5.50
N THR A 117 7.42 6.09 5.26
CA THR A 117 8.79 5.77 4.81
C THR A 117 9.49 4.83 5.80
N LYS A 118 9.44 5.10 7.09
CA LYS A 118 10.04 4.25 8.13
C LYS A 118 9.46 2.83 8.15
N THR A 119 8.16 2.70 7.87
CA THR A 119 7.52 1.37 7.80
C THR A 119 8.00 0.59 6.58
N ARG A 120 8.18 1.24 5.43
CA ARG A 120 8.77 0.60 4.25
C ARG A 120 10.21 0.19 4.47
N GLU A 121 11.02 1.04 5.12
CA GLU A 121 12.39 0.69 5.53
C GLU A 121 12.42 -0.52 6.44
N TYR A 122 11.53 -0.55 7.43
CA TYR A 122 11.39 -1.68 8.35
C TYR A 122 11.00 -2.97 7.62
N LEU A 123 10.05 -2.88 6.66
CA LEU A 123 9.67 -3.99 5.81
C LEU A 123 10.87 -4.53 5.01
N LEU A 124 11.60 -3.65 4.32
CA LEU A 124 12.75 -4.03 3.49
C LEU A 124 13.93 -4.57 4.30
N LYS A 125 14.08 -4.13 5.55
CA LYS A 125 15.11 -4.63 6.45
C LYS A 125 14.82 -6.07 6.94
N ASN A 126 13.56 -6.40 7.19
CA ASN A 126 13.15 -7.65 7.82
C ASN A 126 12.56 -8.68 6.87
N CYS A 127 12.21 -8.29 5.65
CA CYS A 127 11.68 -9.16 4.62
C CYS A 127 12.40 -8.93 3.29
N GLN A 128 12.44 -9.97 2.48
CA GLN A 128 12.82 -9.86 1.08
C GLN A 128 11.56 -9.62 0.27
N LEU A 129 11.44 -8.42 -0.29
CA LEU A 129 10.35 -8.06 -1.19
C LEU A 129 10.52 -8.84 -2.50
N GLN A 130 9.55 -9.67 -2.83
CA GLN A 130 9.55 -10.50 -4.04
C GLN A 130 8.84 -9.78 -5.18
N SER A 131 7.66 -9.26 -4.90
CA SER A 131 6.88 -8.55 -5.91
C SER A 131 5.88 -7.58 -5.31
N ILE A 132 5.51 -6.60 -6.14
CA ILE A 132 4.35 -5.75 -5.96
C ILE A 132 3.44 -5.94 -7.17
N ILE A 133 2.18 -6.27 -6.91
CA ILE A 133 1.15 -6.41 -7.93
C ILE A 133 0.20 -5.24 -7.77
N SER A 134 0.27 -4.30 -8.69
CA SER A 134 -0.58 -3.10 -8.69
C SER A 134 -1.92 -3.42 -9.33
N LEU A 135 -2.97 -3.36 -8.54
CA LEU A 135 -4.33 -3.67 -8.99
C LEU A 135 -4.95 -2.44 -9.69
N PRO A 136 -5.84 -2.63 -10.67
CA PRO A 136 -6.51 -1.52 -11.29
C PRO A 136 -7.42 -0.78 -10.31
N GLN A 137 -7.53 0.53 -10.46
CA GLN A 137 -8.46 1.32 -9.66
C GLN A 137 -9.89 0.84 -9.88
N GLY A 138 -10.65 0.68 -8.80
CA GLY A 138 -12.04 0.20 -8.87
C GLY A 138 -12.19 -1.31 -8.66
N VAL A 139 -11.10 -2.06 -8.44
CA VAL A 139 -11.16 -3.52 -8.18
C VAL A 139 -12.04 -3.88 -6.98
N PHE A 140 -12.15 -2.98 -6.00
CA PHE A 140 -12.95 -3.16 -4.79
C PHE A 140 -14.28 -2.37 -4.78
N LEU A 141 -14.71 -1.85 -5.92
CA LEU A 141 -16.05 -1.24 -6.02
C LEU A 141 -17.14 -2.31 -5.77
N PRO A 142 -18.28 -1.97 -5.15
CA PRO A 142 -18.69 -0.62 -4.71
C PRO A 142 -18.14 -0.23 -3.31
N TYR A 143 -17.36 -1.07 -2.64
CA TYR A 143 -16.95 -0.86 -1.24
C TYR A 143 -15.92 0.27 -1.08
N THR A 144 -14.98 0.37 -2.01
CA THR A 144 -13.98 1.45 -2.03
C THR A 144 -13.45 1.69 -3.43
N GLY A 145 -13.20 2.97 -3.77
CA GLY A 145 -12.50 3.39 -4.99
C GLY A 145 -10.99 3.59 -4.81
N VAL A 146 -10.45 3.24 -3.63
CA VAL A 146 -9.00 3.36 -3.35
C VAL A 146 -8.22 2.39 -4.23
N LYS A 147 -7.20 2.90 -4.92
CA LYS A 147 -6.25 2.05 -5.64
C LYS A 147 -5.40 1.27 -4.64
N THR A 148 -5.21 -0.01 -4.90
CA THR A 148 -4.55 -0.96 -4.01
C THR A 148 -3.49 -1.76 -4.73
N ASP A 149 -2.56 -2.28 -3.94
CA ASP A 149 -1.47 -3.13 -4.41
C ASP A 149 -1.34 -4.35 -3.51
N ILE A 150 -0.83 -5.44 -4.05
CA ILE A 150 -0.47 -6.62 -3.26
C ILE A 150 1.04 -6.62 -3.07
N ILE A 151 1.49 -6.60 -1.83
CA ILE A 151 2.89 -6.80 -1.46
C ILE A 151 3.10 -8.29 -1.20
N TYR A 152 3.98 -8.93 -1.97
CA TYR A 152 4.43 -10.29 -1.72
C TYR A 152 5.88 -10.27 -1.22
N ALA A 153 6.10 -10.77 -0.01
CA ALA A 153 7.40 -10.76 0.64
C ALA A 153 7.66 -12.07 1.42
N THR A 154 8.93 -12.45 1.52
CA THR A 154 9.38 -13.59 2.32
C THR A 154 10.16 -13.09 3.53
N LYS A 155 10.05 -13.79 4.66
CA LYS A 155 10.84 -13.49 5.86
C LYS A 155 12.33 -13.72 5.54
N VAL A 156 13.17 -12.80 5.95
CA VAL A 156 14.60 -12.98 5.78
C VAL A 156 15.10 -13.98 6.82
N ASN A 157 15.73 -15.05 6.35
CA ASN A 157 16.54 -15.87 7.21
C ASN A 157 17.84 -15.10 7.52
N GLN A 158 18.24 -15.00 8.78
CA GLN A 158 19.40 -14.23 9.26
C GLN A 158 20.74 -14.58 8.59
N LYS A 159 20.80 -15.69 7.82
CA LYS A 159 21.97 -16.13 7.08
C LYS A 159 22.22 -15.37 5.76
N ILE A 160 21.25 -14.60 5.27
CA ILE A 160 21.41 -13.83 4.02
C ILE A 160 22.00 -12.47 4.35
N LYS A 161 23.18 -12.15 3.79
CA LYS A 161 23.81 -10.83 3.96
C LYS A 161 22.94 -9.71 3.40
N ASP A 162 22.94 -8.55 4.03
CA ASP A 162 22.18 -7.38 3.58
C ASP A 162 22.46 -6.99 2.13
N SER A 163 23.70 -7.17 1.67
CA SER A 163 24.10 -6.92 0.28
C SER A 163 23.49 -7.87 -0.75
N GLU A 164 22.98 -9.02 -0.30
CA GLU A 164 22.35 -10.03 -1.16
C GLU A 164 20.82 -9.95 -1.14
N ARG A 165 20.29 -9.23 -0.15
CA ARG A 165 18.85 -8.98 -0.02
C ARG A 165 18.44 -7.89 -0.99
N ASN A 166 17.22 -8.00 -1.49
CA ASN A 166 16.58 -6.90 -2.18
C ASN A 166 17.45 -6.25 -3.26
N LYS A 167 18.00 -7.05 -4.18
CA LYS A 167 18.66 -6.53 -5.39
C LYS A 167 17.65 -5.91 -6.35
N SER A 168 16.50 -6.56 -6.48
CA SER A 168 15.36 -6.13 -7.30
C SER A 168 14.10 -6.83 -6.84
N PHE A 169 12.96 -6.30 -7.25
CA PHE A 169 11.66 -6.96 -7.08
C PHE A 169 10.86 -6.89 -8.38
N TRP A 170 9.89 -7.79 -8.51
CA TRP A 170 8.95 -7.78 -9.63
C TRP A 170 7.83 -6.76 -9.38
N TYR A 171 7.53 -5.96 -10.39
CA TYR A 171 6.38 -5.07 -10.38
C TYR A 171 5.44 -5.46 -11.52
N PHE A 172 4.18 -5.70 -11.20
CA PHE A 172 3.15 -6.08 -12.15
C PHE A 172 1.99 -5.10 -12.10
N ASP A 173 1.82 -4.33 -13.16
CA ASP A 173 0.75 -3.36 -13.32
C ASP A 173 -0.43 -4.05 -14.03
N VAL A 174 -1.33 -4.63 -13.25
CA VAL A 174 -2.51 -5.36 -13.70
C VAL A 174 -3.49 -4.40 -14.36
N LYS A 175 -3.91 -4.68 -15.58
CA LYS A 175 -4.88 -3.87 -16.32
C LYS A 175 -6.31 -4.36 -16.14
N SER A 176 -6.49 -5.69 -16.02
CA SER A 176 -7.79 -6.32 -15.84
C SER A 176 -7.73 -7.43 -14.81
N ASP A 177 -8.65 -7.43 -13.88
CA ASP A 177 -8.88 -8.55 -12.95
C ASP A 177 -9.97 -9.51 -13.44
N GLY A 178 -10.44 -9.34 -14.69
CA GLY A 178 -11.50 -10.15 -15.31
C GLY A 178 -12.91 -9.65 -15.02
N TYR A 179 -13.06 -8.44 -14.45
CA TYR A 179 -14.35 -7.82 -14.16
C TYR A 179 -14.38 -6.36 -14.63
N THR A 180 -15.58 -5.81 -14.81
CA THR A 180 -15.74 -4.37 -15.05
C THR A 180 -15.30 -3.58 -13.82
N LEU A 181 -14.68 -2.42 -14.02
CA LEU A 181 -14.20 -1.55 -12.93
C LEU A 181 -15.26 -0.50 -12.56
N ASP A 182 -16.51 -0.96 -12.40
CA ASP A 182 -17.67 -0.17 -11.99
C ASP A 182 -18.34 -0.79 -10.74
N ASN A 183 -19.39 -0.14 -10.24
CA ASN A 183 -20.09 -0.60 -9.02
C ASN A 183 -20.80 -1.97 -9.17
N HIS A 184 -21.01 -2.45 -10.40
CA HIS A 184 -21.68 -3.72 -10.64
C HIS A 184 -20.72 -4.90 -10.72
N ARG A 185 -19.45 -4.67 -11.02
CA ARG A 185 -18.40 -5.70 -11.06
C ARG A 185 -18.82 -6.93 -11.88
N ARG A 186 -19.24 -6.71 -13.14
CA ARG A 186 -19.66 -7.78 -14.03
C ARG A 186 -18.45 -8.52 -14.58
N LYS A 187 -18.53 -9.85 -14.62
CA LYS A 187 -17.47 -10.68 -15.19
C LYS A 187 -17.30 -10.37 -16.69
N LEU A 188 -16.05 -10.23 -17.11
CA LEU A 188 -15.67 -10.06 -18.51
C LEU A 188 -15.37 -11.41 -19.16
N ASP A 189 -15.48 -11.48 -20.48
CA ASP A 189 -15.08 -12.68 -21.26
C ASP A 189 -13.56 -12.83 -21.31
N THR A 190 -12.80 -11.74 -21.07
CA THR A 190 -11.35 -11.77 -20.98
C THR A 190 -10.89 -12.26 -19.61
N PRO A 191 -9.92 -13.19 -19.53
CA PRO A 191 -9.41 -13.65 -18.24
C PRO A 191 -8.67 -12.54 -17.49
N SER A 192 -8.57 -12.70 -16.17
CA SER A 192 -7.75 -11.83 -15.33
C SER A 192 -6.27 -11.92 -15.73
N ASP A 193 -5.58 -10.79 -15.77
CA ASP A 193 -4.12 -10.76 -15.98
C ASP A 193 -3.38 -11.46 -14.86
N LEU A 194 -3.94 -11.53 -13.66
CA LEU A 194 -3.35 -12.23 -12.51
C LEU A 194 -3.11 -13.71 -12.78
N SER A 195 -3.89 -14.35 -13.64
CA SER A 195 -3.69 -15.74 -14.02
C SER A 195 -2.36 -15.99 -14.75
N LYS A 196 -1.77 -14.93 -15.33
CA LYS A 196 -0.51 -14.97 -16.07
C LYS A 196 0.71 -14.62 -15.20
N TYR A 197 0.52 -14.27 -13.93
CA TYR A 197 1.60 -13.83 -13.07
C TYR A 197 2.76 -14.85 -12.99
N GLU A 198 2.46 -16.13 -12.84
CA GLU A 198 3.47 -17.18 -12.76
C GLU A 198 4.17 -17.43 -14.11
N GLU A 199 3.51 -17.18 -15.23
CA GLU A 199 4.11 -17.22 -16.56
C GLU A 199 5.11 -16.06 -16.71
N TYR A 200 4.69 -14.85 -16.37
CA TYR A 200 5.52 -13.65 -16.51
C TYR A 200 6.76 -13.68 -15.62
N ARG A 201 6.69 -14.27 -14.45
CA ARG A 201 7.86 -14.46 -13.56
C ARG A 201 8.95 -15.36 -14.16
N LYS A 202 8.64 -16.13 -15.17
CA LYS A 202 9.59 -17.03 -15.86
C LYS A 202 10.27 -16.35 -17.04
N PHE A 203 9.91 -15.13 -17.38
CA PHE A 203 10.59 -14.39 -18.44
C PHE A 203 12.07 -14.19 -18.12
N ASP A 204 12.92 -14.45 -19.10
CA ASP A 204 14.34 -14.16 -19.01
C ASP A 204 14.58 -12.64 -19.03
N LYS A 205 15.69 -12.21 -18.42
CA LYS A 205 16.08 -10.79 -18.39
C LYS A 205 16.22 -10.16 -19.78
N ASP A 206 16.46 -10.96 -20.80
CA ASP A 206 16.57 -10.53 -22.20
C ASP A 206 15.20 -10.25 -22.85
N GLN A 207 14.09 -10.58 -22.18
CA GLN A 207 12.72 -10.37 -22.65
C GLN A 207 12.06 -9.10 -22.08
N VAL A 208 12.88 -8.13 -21.65
CA VAL A 208 12.42 -6.90 -20.99
C VAL A 208 11.34 -6.17 -21.78
N GLU A 209 11.47 -6.05 -23.11
CA GLU A 209 10.45 -5.40 -23.94
C GLU A 209 9.11 -6.13 -23.90
N ASN A 210 9.12 -7.45 -23.91
CA ASN A 210 7.89 -8.25 -23.84
C ASN A 210 7.23 -8.12 -22.46
N MET A 211 8.05 -8.07 -21.40
CA MET A 211 7.58 -7.85 -20.03
C MET A 211 6.90 -6.50 -19.89
N LEU A 212 7.52 -5.43 -20.40
CA LEU A 212 6.95 -4.09 -20.35
C LEU A 212 5.62 -3.96 -21.10
N LYS A 213 5.46 -4.64 -22.23
CA LYS A 213 4.19 -4.66 -22.98
C LYS A 213 3.02 -5.20 -22.17
N VAL A 214 3.28 -6.15 -21.28
CA VAL A 214 2.25 -6.75 -20.40
C VAL A 214 2.20 -6.12 -19.00
N GLY A 215 2.92 -5.01 -18.79
CA GLY A 215 2.95 -4.30 -17.50
C GLY A 215 3.79 -4.98 -16.42
N PHE A 216 4.69 -5.91 -16.79
CA PHE A 216 5.54 -6.65 -15.87
C PHE A 216 6.99 -6.14 -15.96
N GLU A 217 7.60 -5.83 -14.83
CA GLU A 217 8.89 -5.15 -14.77
C GLU A 217 9.75 -5.70 -13.62
N ILE A 218 11.08 -5.55 -13.76
CA ILE A 218 12.04 -5.78 -12.68
C ILE A 218 12.54 -4.42 -12.21
N ILE A 219 12.30 -4.08 -10.96
CA ILE A 219 12.69 -2.81 -10.36
C ILE A 219 13.94 -3.00 -9.50
N PRO A 220 15.09 -2.39 -9.84
CA PRO A 220 16.30 -2.46 -9.05
C PRO A 220 16.17 -1.65 -7.76
N PHE A 221 16.64 -2.17 -6.64
CA PHE A 221 16.54 -1.49 -5.34
C PHE A 221 17.46 -0.27 -5.21
N ASP A 222 18.52 -0.16 -5.99
CA ASP A 222 19.36 1.04 -6.00
C ASP A 222 18.56 2.29 -6.44
N LYS A 223 17.66 2.14 -7.43
CA LYS A 223 16.72 3.21 -7.83
C LYS A 223 15.74 3.55 -6.71
N VAL A 224 15.24 2.55 -5.98
CA VAL A 224 14.27 2.69 -4.89
C VAL A 224 14.89 3.44 -3.71
N HIS A 225 16.08 3.06 -3.28
CA HIS A 225 16.78 3.68 -2.15
C HIS A 225 17.08 5.17 -2.40
N ARG A 226 17.44 5.54 -3.63
CA ARG A 226 17.65 6.95 -4.02
C ARG A 226 16.37 7.78 -3.99
N ASN A 227 15.20 7.15 -4.03
CA ASN A 227 13.87 7.76 -4.03
C ASN A 227 13.09 7.52 -2.73
N SER A 228 13.72 7.62 -1.57
CA SER A 228 13.07 7.52 -0.26
C SER A 228 12.24 6.24 -0.09
N ASN A 229 12.72 5.12 -0.63
CA ASN A 229 12.05 3.83 -0.59
C ASN A 229 10.61 3.86 -1.13
N ILE A 230 10.37 4.62 -2.19
CA ILE A 230 9.10 4.57 -2.92
C ILE A 230 9.04 3.24 -3.66
N LEU A 231 7.94 2.50 -3.49
CA LEU A 231 7.78 1.15 -4.03
C LEU A 231 6.82 1.09 -5.25
N VAL A 232 6.35 2.23 -5.74
CA VAL A 232 5.53 2.32 -6.97
C VAL A 232 6.41 2.11 -8.18
N GLY A 233 6.41 0.91 -8.75
CA GLY A 233 7.32 0.52 -9.83
C GLY A 233 7.15 1.35 -11.10
N SER A 234 5.93 1.74 -11.44
CA SER A 234 5.66 2.59 -12.61
C SER A 234 6.42 3.92 -12.63
N ARG A 235 6.89 4.41 -11.46
CA ARG A 235 7.73 5.61 -11.38
C ARG A 235 9.16 5.41 -11.87
N TYR A 236 9.59 4.17 -12.02
CA TYR A 236 10.95 3.81 -12.44
C TYR A 236 11.04 3.46 -13.92
N ARG A 237 9.91 3.49 -14.64
CA ARG A 237 9.86 3.29 -16.09
C ARG A 237 10.67 4.38 -16.79
N GLU A 238 11.50 3.97 -17.71
CA GLU A 238 12.15 4.92 -18.61
C GLU A 238 11.08 5.60 -19.46
N GLN A 239 11.04 6.93 -19.39
CA GLN A 239 10.17 7.67 -20.27
C GLN A 239 10.69 7.51 -21.69
N LYS A 240 9.85 7.07 -22.61
CA LYS A 240 10.18 7.12 -24.04
C LYS A 240 10.52 8.57 -24.39
N ALA A 241 11.60 8.76 -25.13
CA ALA A 241 11.93 10.09 -25.65
C ALA A 241 10.70 10.68 -26.36
N ILE A 242 10.26 11.82 -25.88
CA ILE A 242 9.15 12.54 -26.53
C ILE A 242 9.71 13.11 -27.81
N ILE A 243 9.25 12.62 -28.96
CA ILE A 243 9.56 13.24 -30.24
C ILE A 243 8.66 14.47 -30.36
N SER A 244 9.23 15.66 -30.25
CA SER A 244 8.52 16.93 -30.30
C SER A 244 9.26 17.90 -31.24
N ASN A 245 8.50 18.72 -31.94
CA ASN A 245 9.04 19.85 -32.72
C ASN A 245 9.32 21.08 -31.84
N TYR A 246 9.03 20.99 -30.54
CA TYR A 246 9.25 22.05 -29.54
C TYR A 246 10.29 21.61 -28.54
N ASP A 247 10.96 22.59 -27.93
CA ASP A 247 11.89 22.32 -26.83
C ASP A 247 11.17 21.66 -25.66
N ILE A 248 11.75 20.58 -25.17
CA ILE A 248 11.23 19.86 -24.01
C ILE A 248 11.91 20.45 -22.78
N VAL A 249 11.10 21.05 -21.90
CA VAL A 249 11.54 21.62 -20.62
C VAL A 249 10.80 20.93 -19.46
N THR A 250 11.38 20.95 -18.28
CA THR A 250 10.68 20.47 -17.08
C THR A 250 9.74 21.54 -16.55
N ILE A 251 8.71 21.14 -15.79
CA ILE A 251 7.84 22.11 -15.11
C ILE A 251 8.65 23.06 -14.23
N GLY A 252 9.72 22.56 -13.58
CA GLY A 252 10.59 23.38 -12.74
C GLY A 252 11.38 24.47 -13.50
N ASP A 253 11.58 24.31 -14.83
CA ASP A 253 12.25 25.30 -15.66
C ASP A 253 11.33 26.49 -16.01
N VAL A 254 10.01 26.27 -15.96
CA VAL A 254 9.00 27.25 -16.40
C VAL A 254 8.07 27.72 -15.29
N ALA A 255 8.08 27.07 -14.12
CA ALA A 255 7.19 27.38 -12.99
C ALA A 255 7.83 27.07 -11.64
N THR A 256 7.52 27.89 -10.64
CA THR A 256 7.85 27.61 -9.24
C THR A 256 6.67 26.93 -8.57
N LEU A 257 6.89 25.73 -8.01
CA LEU A 257 5.86 24.97 -7.28
C LEU A 257 5.92 25.32 -5.79
N VAL A 258 4.84 25.89 -5.27
CA VAL A 258 4.71 26.24 -3.86
C VAL A 258 3.62 25.35 -3.23
N SER A 259 3.94 24.72 -2.10
CA SER A 259 2.93 23.98 -1.33
C SER A 259 2.00 24.94 -0.62
N GLY A 260 0.70 24.74 -0.77
CA GLY A 260 -0.30 25.47 0.00
C GLY A 260 -0.35 25.04 1.47
N TYR A 261 -1.12 25.76 2.26
CA TYR A 261 -1.30 25.52 3.69
C TYR A 261 -2.60 24.75 3.97
N GLY A 262 -2.59 23.96 5.05
CA GLY A 262 -3.82 23.32 5.54
C GLY A 262 -4.77 24.36 6.15
N PHE A 263 -6.02 24.39 5.65
CA PHE A 263 -7.04 25.32 6.16
C PHE A 263 -7.92 24.65 7.25
N PRO A 264 -7.81 25.05 8.53
CA PRO A 264 -8.56 24.42 9.61
C PRO A 264 -10.06 24.49 9.40
N VAL A 265 -10.77 23.39 9.70
CA VAL A 265 -12.23 23.33 9.53
C VAL A 265 -12.95 24.43 10.31
N ALA A 266 -12.46 24.77 11.50
CA ALA A 266 -13.04 25.82 12.33
C ALA A 266 -13.00 27.24 11.73
N LEU A 267 -12.13 27.46 10.73
CA LEU A 267 -12.01 28.76 10.05
C LEU A 267 -12.71 28.78 8.69
N GLN A 268 -13.26 27.64 8.25
CA GLN A 268 -13.93 27.56 6.94
C GLN A 268 -15.25 28.32 6.94
N GLY A 269 -15.50 29.10 5.89
CA GLY A 269 -16.71 29.88 5.72
C GLY A 269 -16.76 31.17 6.54
N GLN A 270 -15.70 31.52 7.25
CA GLN A 270 -15.65 32.79 8.01
C GLN A 270 -15.49 34.01 7.07
N ALA A 271 -16.12 35.11 7.43
CA ALA A 271 -15.92 36.37 6.73
C ALA A 271 -14.48 36.87 6.96
N GLY A 272 -13.86 37.39 5.93
CA GLY A 272 -12.51 37.96 5.96
C GLY A 272 -12.20 38.66 4.65
N THR A 273 -10.98 39.21 4.54
CA THR A 273 -10.54 39.94 3.35
C THR A 273 -9.58 39.16 2.47
N ILE A 274 -8.99 38.12 3.03
CA ILE A 274 -8.02 37.26 2.30
C ILE A 274 -8.72 35.99 1.86
N PRO A 275 -8.82 35.72 0.54
CA PRO A 275 -9.39 34.48 0.04
C PRO A 275 -8.48 33.29 0.35
N PHE A 276 -9.08 32.19 0.77
CA PHE A 276 -8.40 30.90 0.92
C PHE A 276 -8.97 29.91 -0.09
N TYR A 277 -8.20 29.66 -1.15
CA TYR A 277 -8.64 28.82 -2.25
C TYR A 277 -8.52 27.33 -1.93
N LYS A 278 -9.54 26.57 -2.25
CA LYS A 278 -9.55 25.12 -2.29
C LYS A 278 -9.70 24.62 -3.71
N VAL A 279 -9.36 23.35 -3.93
CA VAL A 279 -9.53 22.72 -5.25
C VAL A 279 -10.96 22.88 -5.81
N GLY A 280 -11.98 22.83 -4.94
CA GLY A 280 -13.37 23.04 -5.36
C GLY A 280 -13.69 24.45 -5.85
N ASP A 281 -12.87 25.46 -5.50
CA ASP A 281 -13.08 26.83 -5.94
C ASP A 281 -12.63 27.06 -7.40
N MET A 282 -11.81 26.15 -7.96
CA MET A 282 -11.46 26.13 -9.39
C MET A 282 -12.70 25.98 -10.30
N ASN A 283 -13.80 25.43 -9.76
CA ASN A 283 -15.06 25.24 -10.50
C ASN A 283 -16.04 26.41 -10.34
N LEU A 284 -15.64 27.51 -9.70
CA LEU A 284 -16.44 28.72 -9.65
C LEU A 284 -16.31 29.46 -10.98
N SER A 285 -17.43 29.99 -11.46
CA SER A 285 -17.45 30.81 -12.69
C SER A 285 -16.55 32.02 -12.50
N GLY A 286 -15.65 32.25 -13.44
CA GLY A 286 -14.64 33.31 -13.38
C GLY A 286 -13.27 32.87 -12.87
N ASN A 287 -13.15 31.64 -12.33
CA ASN A 287 -11.88 31.10 -11.83
C ASN A 287 -11.17 30.15 -12.84
N GLU A 288 -11.60 30.15 -14.08
CA GLU A 288 -11.12 29.18 -15.12
C GLU A 288 -9.65 29.39 -15.50
N ILE A 289 -9.15 30.63 -15.40
CA ILE A 289 -7.77 30.99 -15.76
C ILE A 289 -7.03 31.51 -14.54
N GLU A 290 -7.67 32.37 -13.75
CA GLU A 290 -7.12 32.99 -12.55
C GLU A 290 -8.14 32.89 -11.41
N MET A 291 -7.65 32.62 -10.20
CA MET A 291 -8.52 32.45 -9.04
C MET A 291 -8.90 33.82 -8.45
N HIS A 292 -10.13 34.26 -8.65
CA HIS A 292 -10.68 35.52 -8.12
C HIS A 292 -11.59 35.29 -6.93
N ASP A 293 -12.44 34.26 -6.99
CA ASP A 293 -13.47 34.00 -5.98
C ASP A 293 -13.16 32.76 -5.15
N SER A 294 -13.45 32.82 -3.88
CA SER A 294 -13.32 31.71 -2.93
C SER A 294 -14.58 31.62 -2.06
N ARG A 295 -14.90 30.39 -1.67
CA ARG A 295 -15.95 30.12 -0.67
C ARG A 295 -15.46 30.32 0.77
N ASN A 296 -14.17 30.51 0.97
CA ASN A 296 -13.57 30.66 2.29
C ASN A 296 -12.64 31.87 2.32
N TYR A 297 -12.81 32.67 3.35
CA TYR A 297 -11.99 33.84 3.59
C TYR A 297 -11.47 33.83 5.02
N VAL A 298 -10.34 34.47 5.26
CA VAL A 298 -9.76 34.67 6.59
C VAL A 298 -9.41 36.13 6.80
N SER A 299 -9.37 36.56 8.05
CA SER A 299 -8.87 37.90 8.37
C SER A 299 -7.36 37.98 8.18
N ILE A 300 -6.85 39.18 7.97
CA ILE A 300 -5.42 39.43 7.77
C ILE A 300 -4.62 39.02 9.03
N GLU A 301 -5.18 39.23 10.20
CA GLU A 301 -4.56 38.90 11.49
C GLU A 301 -4.32 37.38 11.63
N ILE A 302 -5.33 36.58 11.29
CA ILE A 302 -5.22 35.10 11.30
C ILE A 302 -4.18 34.63 10.28
N ALA A 303 -4.17 35.21 9.08
CA ALA A 303 -3.22 34.83 8.05
C ALA A 303 -1.77 35.15 8.44
N GLN A 304 -1.53 36.30 9.10
CA GLN A 304 -0.23 36.69 9.65
C GLN A 304 0.19 35.80 10.83
N GLU A 305 -0.71 35.56 11.81
CA GLU A 305 -0.46 34.66 12.94
C GLU A 305 -0.05 33.27 12.49
N ARG A 306 -0.71 32.75 11.45
CA ARG A 306 -0.46 31.44 10.86
C ARG A 306 0.70 31.42 9.86
N LYS A 307 1.31 32.57 9.55
CA LYS A 307 2.37 32.71 8.55
C LYS A 307 1.96 32.18 7.16
N TRP A 308 0.74 32.48 6.77
CA TRP A 308 0.21 32.18 5.45
C TRP A 308 0.51 33.30 4.45
N ILE A 309 0.77 34.49 4.96
CA ILE A 309 1.21 35.71 4.23
C ILE A 309 2.33 36.39 5.01
#